data_c3fac099ab85e48cb858b5515c87842a
#
_entry.id   c3fac099ab85e48cb858b5515c87842a
#
_cell.length_a   1.000
_cell.length_b   1.000
_cell.length_c   1.000
_cell.angle_alpha   90.00
_cell.angle_beta   90.00
_cell.angle_gamma   90.00
#
_symmetry.space_group_name_H-M   'P 1'
#
loop_
_entity.id
_entity.type
_entity.pdbx_description
1 polymer ?
#
loop_
_entity_poly.entity_id
_entity_poly.type
_entity_poly.pdbx_seq_one_letter_code
_entity_poly.pdbx_strand_id
1 'polypeptide(L)'
;MELVNQHAKGIMEECKLRARDAGLRFDDETLEYIVTNRDMIELSPKIMIPTLYDYWVHDVRVLSGKGMYEAYPSNPYETVINTRPAISFYNDNNPDWLNVMIFYHVLAHIDFFQNNLYYKNTWDVDLAGQALADKRLIAQLRSEKGRWVDYVIEFARGIDNLVGFHRDLNRTLTREQGHVPDRIDFYFDRFLQKIKSVPQHVYLKEIDRYNQCQKDHADFFAQVIEQHPEFEEIFQKEKQKISPVKMDVMEYILKYSPFLRREENEWMKSVIHIVRSTSLYFQPQIRTKTMNEGWASFWHAYLFLKDDRIRGHETDFAKVNATVTAMPKVGLNPYALGLRLFEHIQEMEDRGRYSLDYFQLKDAVLRTKYDRTKNTGTDYIFFVRENMEDFSFINTFVDQEFVDRHHLFVAGKRFNPQHNTWQYYIKSKKVADYKQMVINTLHHPPDIYVVEGKTGNGVLYLNHRFEHKPLKQDFIENTMIGIEFLWGGPVHLETSVPSAAAHPGSPYINFWDPGAAGRAADSRQSPIQWKRVRYVLKDRKLHKQEL
;
A
#
# COMPACT_ATOMS: atom_id res chain seq x y z
N MET A 1 -0.15 18.78 -25.13
CA MET A 1 0.77 18.68 -23.97
C MET A 1 1.98 19.56 -24.24
N GLU A 2 2.25 20.54 -23.41
CA GLU A 2 3.35 21.49 -23.53
C GLU A 2 4.07 21.61 -22.19
N LEU A 3 5.38 21.90 -22.20
CA LEU A 3 6.12 22.23 -20.99
C LEU A 3 5.58 23.54 -20.40
N VAL A 4 5.61 23.64 -19.07
CA VAL A 4 5.28 24.88 -18.36
C VAL A 4 6.17 26.02 -18.88
N ASN A 5 5.57 27.18 -19.13
CA ASN A 5 6.31 28.34 -19.64
C ASN A 5 7.31 28.89 -18.59
N GLN A 6 8.25 29.73 -19.04
CA GLN A 6 9.34 30.28 -18.18
C GLN A 6 8.82 31.04 -16.96
N HIS A 7 7.69 31.76 -17.10
CA HIS A 7 7.09 32.49 -15.99
C HIS A 7 6.57 31.53 -14.91
N ALA A 8 5.74 30.55 -15.29
CA ALA A 8 5.22 29.54 -14.38
C ALA A 8 6.35 28.67 -13.77
N LYS A 9 7.41 28.37 -14.55
CA LYS A 9 8.60 27.69 -14.03
C LYS A 9 9.31 28.51 -12.95
N GLY A 10 9.45 29.83 -13.13
CA GLY A 10 9.98 30.72 -12.10
C GLY A 10 9.18 30.69 -10.81
N ILE A 11 7.85 30.76 -10.92
CA ILE A 11 6.94 30.62 -9.75
C ILE A 11 7.12 29.26 -9.07
N MET A 12 7.22 28.18 -9.84
CA MET A 12 7.43 26.83 -9.31
C MET A 12 8.73 26.70 -8.52
N GLU A 13 9.84 27.28 -9.03
CA GLU A 13 11.12 27.28 -8.33
C GLU A 13 11.05 28.06 -7.00
N GLU A 14 10.34 29.19 -6.96
CA GLU A 14 10.09 29.90 -5.69
C GLU A 14 9.25 29.07 -4.72
N CYS A 15 8.23 28.33 -5.22
CA CYS A 15 7.45 27.41 -4.40
C CYS A 15 8.33 26.28 -3.83
N LYS A 16 9.29 25.74 -4.62
CA LYS A 16 10.26 24.75 -4.14
C LYS A 16 11.11 25.28 -2.98
N LEU A 17 11.63 26.50 -3.09
CA LEU A 17 12.41 27.12 -2.02
C LEU A 17 11.58 27.22 -0.74
N ARG A 18 10.37 27.78 -0.79
CA ARG A 18 9.49 27.92 0.37
C ARG A 18 9.10 26.56 0.98
N ALA A 19 8.86 25.56 0.14
CA ALA A 19 8.53 24.22 0.59
C ALA A 19 9.71 23.56 1.36
N ARG A 20 10.95 23.75 0.87
CA ARG A 20 12.16 23.28 1.55
C ARG A 20 12.41 24.01 2.86
N ASP A 21 12.23 25.33 2.88
CA ASP A 21 12.33 26.12 4.11
C ASP A 21 11.34 25.66 5.19
N ALA A 22 10.19 25.12 4.78
CA ALA A 22 9.21 24.52 5.67
C ALA A 22 9.53 23.07 6.09
N GLY A 23 10.59 22.45 5.53
CA GLY A 23 11.08 21.12 5.90
C GLY A 23 10.76 20.01 4.90
N LEU A 24 10.05 20.29 3.79
CA LEU A 24 9.82 19.29 2.74
C LEU A 24 11.15 18.92 2.05
N ARG A 25 11.32 17.63 1.74
CA ARG A 25 12.54 17.08 1.13
C ARG A 25 12.20 16.38 -0.18
N PHE A 26 12.72 16.89 -1.28
CA PHE A 26 12.52 16.33 -2.63
C PHE A 26 13.67 16.75 -3.56
N ASP A 27 13.86 15.97 -4.64
CA ASP A 27 14.87 16.23 -5.65
C ASP A 27 14.60 17.55 -6.38
N ASP A 28 15.67 18.21 -6.86
CA ASP A 28 15.57 19.49 -7.56
C ASP A 28 14.89 19.36 -8.93
N GLU A 29 15.19 18.28 -9.64
CA GLU A 29 14.66 18.05 -10.98
C GLU A 29 13.24 17.54 -10.93
N THR A 30 12.35 18.28 -11.57
CA THR A 30 10.95 17.93 -11.82
C THR A 30 10.58 18.33 -13.24
N LEU A 31 9.71 17.56 -13.87
CA LEU A 31 9.18 17.85 -15.21
C LEU A 31 7.71 18.24 -15.08
N GLU A 32 7.40 19.45 -15.51
CA GLU A 32 6.06 20.03 -15.41
C GLU A 32 5.47 20.31 -16.79
N TYR A 33 4.25 19.82 -17.01
CA TYR A 33 3.53 19.95 -18.28
C TYR A 33 2.17 20.61 -18.06
N ILE A 34 1.80 21.48 -19.01
CA ILE A 34 0.42 21.98 -19.14
C ILE A 34 -0.33 21.05 -20.10
N VAL A 35 -1.51 20.63 -19.70
CA VAL A 35 -2.35 19.70 -20.44
C VAL A 35 -3.81 20.11 -20.39
N THR A 36 -4.58 19.73 -21.40
CA THR A 36 -6.02 19.95 -21.44
C THR A 36 -6.74 18.96 -20.50
N ASN A 37 -7.98 19.25 -20.12
CA ASN A 37 -8.84 18.31 -19.39
C ASN A 37 -8.94 16.94 -20.08
N ARG A 38 -8.94 16.93 -21.41
CA ARG A 38 -8.99 15.71 -22.22
C ARG A 38 -7.71 14.89 -22.08
N ASP A 39 -6.56 15.56 -22.13
CA ASP A 39 -5.25 14.93 -21.93
C ASP A 39 -5.14 14.38 -20.49
N MET A 40 -5.65 15.10 -19.48
CA MET A 40 -5.65 14.65 -18.08
C MET A 40 -6.38 13.32 -17.89
N ILE A 41 -7.49 13.10 -18.60
CA ILE A 41 -8.22 11.83 -18.56
C ILE A 41 -7.37 10.70 -19.14
N GLU A 42 -6.63 10.97 -20.24
CA GLU A 42 -5.73 10.00 -20.87
C GLU A 42 -4.49 9.71 -20.03
N LEU A 43 -4.00 10.70 -19.28
CA LEU A 43 -2.81 10.60 -18.43
C LEU A 43 -3.12 10.07 -17.03
N SER A 44 -4.40 9.88 -16.68
CA SER A 44 -4.75 9.33 -15.38
C SER A 44 -4.01 8.00 -15.13
N PRO A 45 -3.32 7.81 -13.99
CA PRO A 45 -2.59 6.58 -13.69
C PRO A 45 -3.44 5.32 -13.81
N LYS A 46 -4.74 5.41 -13.54
CA LYS A 46 -5.70 4.32 -13.75
C LYS A 46 -5.83 3.91 -15.21
N ILE A 47 -5.51 4.81 -16.14
CA ILE A 47 -5.56 4.60 -17.58
C ILE A 47 -4.17 4.31 -18.14
N MET A 48 -3.09 4.84 -17.53
CA MET A 48 -1.71 4.57 -17.93
C MET A 48 -1.22 3.15 -17.59
N ILE A 49 -1.69 2.56 -16.49
CA ILE A 49 -1.45 1.15 -16.16
C ILE A 49 -1.85 0.20 -17.30
N PRO A 50 -2.86 0.50 -18.12
CA PRO A 50 -3.24 -0.30 -19.28
C PRO A 50 -2.27 -0.32 -20.44
N THR A 51 -1.03 0.12 -20.33
CA THR A 51 -0.01 -0.22 -21.33
C THR A 51 0.16 -1.73 -21.50
N LEU A 52 -0.35 -2.51 -20.53
CA LEU A 52 -0.43 -3.97 -20.59
C LEU A 52 -1.66 -4.50 -21.33
N TYR A 53 -2.71 -3.69 -21.50
CA TYR A 53 -3.93 -4.09 -22.21
C TYR A 53 -3.79 -3.90 -23.73
N ASP A 54 -4.64 -4.61 -24.47
CA ASP A 54 -4.89 -4.33 -25.86
C ASP A 54 -5.31 -2.86 -26.04
N TYR A 55 -4.82 -2.20 -27.09
CA TYR A 55 -5.20 -0.84 -27.48
C TYR A 55 -6.72 -0.65 -27.49
N TRP A 56 -7.44 -1.65 -27.98
CA TRP A 56 -8.89 -1.63 -28.02
C TRP A 56 -9.54 -1.41 -26.65
N VAL A 57 -9.10 -2.12 -25.61
CA VAL A 57 -9.65 -1.99 -24.27
C VAL A 57 -9.27 -0.65 -23.64
N HIS A 58 -8.06 -0.17 -23.91
CA HIS A 58 -7.62 1.15 -23.50
C HIS A 58 -8.46 2.24 -24.15
N ASP A 59 -8.63 2.20 -25.47
CA ASP A 59 -9.40 3.19 -26.22
C ASP A 59 -10.87 3.24 -25.79
N VAL A 60 -11.49 2.09 -25.52
CA VAL A 60 -12.85 2.02 -24.98
C VAL A 60 -12.95 2.69 -23.60
N ARG A 61 -11.98 2.50 -22.71
CA ARG A 61 -11.96 3.15 -21.38
C ARG A 61 -11.73 4.65 -21.48
N VAL A 62 -10.84 5.10 -22.35
CA VAL A 62 -10.61 6.51 -22.63
C VAL A 62 -11.87 7.17 -23.20
N LEU A 63 -12.52 6.55 -24.16
CA LEU A 63 -13.77 7.03 -24.74
C LEU A 63 -14.90 7.09 -23.70
N SER A 64 -15.01 6.07 -22.84
CA SER A 64 -15.96 6.06 -21.72
C SER A 64 -15.65 7.17 -20.73
N GLY A 65 -14.37 7.38 -20.38
CA GLY A 65 -13.94 8.47 -19.51
C GLY A 65 -14.24 9.85 -20.10
N LYS A 66 -13.99 10.04 -21.39
CA LYS A 66 -14.35 11.27 -22.13
C LYS A 66 -15.86 11.50 -22.17
N GLY A 67 -16.65 10.47 -22.42
CA GLY A 67 -18.12 10.57 -22.40
C GLY A 67 -18.66 10.89 -21.00
N MET A 68 -18.08 10.30 -19.94
CA MET A 68 -18.42 10.67 -18.57
C MET A 68 -18.06 12.12 -18.25
N TYR A 69 -16.92 12.61 -18.72
CA TYR A 69 -16.50 14.00 -18.57
C TYR A 69 -17.42 14.97 -19.31
N GLU A 70 -17.87 14.66 -20.51
CA GLU A 70 -18.83 15.47 -21.27
C GLU A 70 -20.20 15.55 -20.59
N ALA A 71 -20.64 14.44 -19.96
CA ALA A 71 -21.91 14.39 -19.22
C ALA A 71 -21.81 15.03 -17.83
N TYR A 72 -20.68 14.87 -17.16
CA TYR A 72 -20.42 15.36 -15.80
C TYR A 72 -19.00 15.94 -15.73
N PRO A 73 -18.80 17.19 -16.17
CA PRO A 73 -17.47 17.80 -16.18
C PRO A 73 -16.88 17.82 -14.76
N SER A 74 -15.85 17.03 -14.55
CA SER A 74 -14.98 17.14 -13.38
C SER A 74 -13.67 17.76 -13.87
N ASN A 75 -13.20 18.80 -13.20
CA ASN A 75 -11.92 19.39 -13.51
C ASN A 75 -10.85 18.75 -12.63
N PRO A 76 -10.09 17.73 -13.10
CA PRO A 76 -8.91 17.33 -12.40
C PRO A 76 -7.92 18.49 -12.43
N TYR A 77 -7.40 18.89 -11.27
CA TYR A 77 -6.51 20.05 -11.18
C TYR A 77 -5.09 19.69 -11.57
N GLU A 78 -4.64 18.48 -11.23
CA GLU A 78 -3.28 17.99 -11.43
C GLU A 78 -3.24 16.45 -11.50
N THR A 79 -2.11 15.96 -11.97
CA THR A 79 -1.68 14.57 -11.81
C THR A 79 -0.17 14.54 -11.61
N VAL A 80 0.32 13.76 -10.66
CA VAL A 80 1.74 13.56 -10.43
C VAL A 80 2.12 12.10 -10.54
N ILE A 81 3.23 11.83 -11.22
CA ILE A 81 3.77 10.48 -11.41
C ILE A 81 5.08 10.36 -10.64
N ASN A 82 5.18 9.32 -9.82
CA ASN A 82 6.37 8.99 -9.04
C ASN A 82 7.48 8.41 -9.95
N THR A 83 8.11 9.26 -10.74
CA THR A 83 9.27 8.95 -11.58
C THR A 83 10.51 9.68 -11.09
N ARG A 84 11.64 9.45 -11.71
CA ARG A 84 12.89 10.18 -11.48
C ARG A 84 13.42 10.72 -12.83
N PRO A 85 13.32 12.03 -13.10
CA PRO A 85 12.66 13.09 -12.28
C PRO A 85 11.15 12.88 -12.16
N ALA A 86 10.52 13.43 -11.10
CA ALA A 86 9.07 13.41 -10.94
C ALA A 86 8.37 14.19 -12.07
N ILE A 87 7.28 13.65 -12.59
CA ILE A 87 6.52 14.27 -13.68
C ILE A 87 5.16 14.72 -13.14
N SER A 88 4.82 15.98 -13.39
CA SER A 88 3.53 16.55 -13.01
C SER A 88 2.83 17.22 -14.18
N PHE A 89 1.51 17.12 -14.17
CA PHE A 89 0.64 17.66 -15.20
C PHE A 89 -0.35 18.62 -14.57
N TYR A 90 -0.50 19.80 -15.16
CA TYR A 90 -1.37 20.87 -14.69
C TYR A 90 -2.42 21.18 -15.75
N ASN A 91 -3.65 21.44 -15.32
CA ASN A 91 -4.74 21.77 -16.22
C ASN A 91 -4.57 23.18 -16.81
N ASP A 92 -4.72 23.32 -18.11
CA ASP A 92 -4.64 24.60 -18.83
C ASP A 92 -5.74 25.61 -18.45
N ASN A 93 -6.83 25.13 -17.85
CA ASN A 93 -7.95 25.98 -17.38
C ASN A 93 -7.76 26.51 -15.94
N ASN A 94 -6.68 26.12 -15.26
CA ASN A 94 -6.42 26.60 -13.91
C ASN A 94 -6.00 28.07 -13.94
N PRO A 95 -6.61 28.96 -13.13
CA PRO A 95 -6.10 30.31 -12.96
C PRO A 95 -4.76 30.31 -12.21
N ASP A 96 -3.94 31.34 -12.41
CA ASP A 96 -2.56 31.40 -11.88
C ASP A 96 -2.47 31.16 -10.38
N TRP A 97 -3.35 31.78 -9.58
CA TRP A 97 -3.35 31.60 -8.14
C TRP A 97 -3.62 30.13 -7.73
N LEU A 98 -4.46 29.44 -8.51
CA LEU A 98 -4.78 28.03 -8.25
C LEU A 98 -3.57 27.15 -8.59
N ASN A 99 -2.84 27.46 -9.65
CA ASN A 99 -1.60 26.76 -10.00
C ASN A 99 -0.54 26.89 -8.88
N VAL A 100 -0.44 28.04 -8.21
CA VAL A 100 0.47 28.18 -7.05
C VAL A 100 0.08 27.24 -5.91
N MET A 101 -1.20 27.17 -5.57
CA MET A 101 -1.70 26.21 -4.57
C MET A 101 -1.39 24.77 -4.98
N ILE A 102 -1.63 24.44 -6.24
CA ILE A 102 -1.40 23.10 -6.80
C ILE A 102 0.09 22.77 -6.82
N PHE A 103 0.98 23.72 -7.11
CA PHE A 103 2.43 23.50 -7.02
C PHE A 103 2.84 23.03 -5.63
N TYR A 104 2.35 23.67 -4.57
CA TYR A 104 2.59 23.20 -3.20
C TYR A 104 2.01 21.81 -2.94
N HIS A 105 0.84 21.51 -3.47
CA HIS A 105 0.20 20.19 -3.36
C HIS A 105 1.05 19.10 -4.01
N VAL A 106 1.49 19.33 -5.25
CA VAL A 106 2.37 18.43 -6.01
C VAL A 106 3.72 18.24 -5.32
N LEU A 107 4.35 19.33 -4.82
CA LEU A 107 5.62 19.24 -4.09
C LEU A 107 5.49 18.37 -2.84
N ALA A 108 4.36 18.46 -2.14
CA ALA A 108 4.10 17.58 -0.99
C ALA A 108 3.91 16.12 -1.38
N HIS A 109 3.28 15.83 -2.52
CA HIS A 109 3.23 14.47 -3.08
C HIS A 109 4.62 13.93 -3.42
N ILE A 110 5.47 14.76 -4.04
CA ILE A 110 6.83 14.36 -4.38
C ILE A 110 7.65 14.10 -3.11
N ASP A 111 7.55 14.98 -2.10
CA ASP A 111 8.15 14.76 -0.79
C ASP A 111 7.68 13.44 -0.17
N PHE A 112 6.39 13.12 -0.26
CA PHE A 112 5.84 11.87 0.26
C PHE A 112 6.44 10.66 -0.46
N PHE A 113 6.43 10.64 -1.79
CA PHE A 113 6.95 9.53 -2.58
C PHE A 113 8.45 9.28 -2.34
N GLN A 114 9.22 10.34 -2.17
CA GLN A 114 10.66 10.25 -2.04
C GLN A 114 11.15 9.94 -0.63
N ASN A 115 10.29 10.01 0.39
CA ASN A 115 10.72 9.81 1.76
C ASN A 115 9.90 8.76 2.54
N ASN A 116 8.75 8.32 2.05
CA ASN A 116 8.00 7.29 2.74
C ASN A 116 8.61 5.91 2.50
N LEU A 117 8.82 5.15 3.58
CA LEU A 117 9.48 3.85 3.58
C LEU A 117 8.83 2.84 2.63
N TYR A 118 7.50 2.89 2.48
CA TYR A 118 6.77 1.97 1.60
C TYR A 118 7.06 2.20 0.12
N TYR A 119 7.58 3.37 -0.26
CA TYR A 119 8.03 3.68 -1.62
C TYR A 119 9.49 3.30 -1.89
N LYS A 120 10.23 2.79 -0.91
CA LYS A 120 11.66 2.49 -1.06
C LYS A 120 11.98 1.64 -2.30
N ASN A 121 11.13 0.66 -2.62
CA ASN A 121 11.29 -0.18 -3.81
C ASN A 121 11.08 0.57 -5.14
N THR A 122 10.61 1.82 -5.10
CA THR A 122 10.37 2.63 -6.30
C THR A 122 11.44 3.72 -6.51
N TRP A 123 12.35 3.92 -5.54
CA TRP A 123 13.28 5.06 -5.56
C TRP A 123 14.32 4.98 -6.68
N ASP A 124 14.77 3.77 -7.02
CA ASP A 124 15.78 3.53 -8.05
C ASP A 124 15.19 2.98 -9.36
N VAL A 125 13.88 3.07 -9.55
CA VAL A 125 13.18 2.52 -10.72
C VAL A 125 12.97 3.59 -11.77
N ASP A 126 13.56 3.41 -12.95
CA ASP A 126 13.19 4.15 -14.16
C ASP A 126 11.85 3.63 -14.71
N LEU A 127 10.75 4.09 -14.09
CA LEU A 127 9.41 3.66 -14.50
C LEU A 127 9.12 4.01 -15.98
N ALA A 128 9.55 5.18 -16.45
CA ALA A 128 9.22 5.63 -17.80
C ALA A 128 9.92 4.77 -18.86
N GLY A 129 11.22 4.50 -18.67
CA GLY A 129 11.99 3.60 -19.54
C GLY A 129 11.47 2.17 -19.46
N GLN A 130 11.19 1.66 -18.27
CA GLN A 130 10.64 0.32 -18.05
C GLN A 130 9.28 0.17 -18.72
N ALA A 131 8.34 1.09 -18.50
CA ALA A 131 7.01 1.04 -19.12
C ALA A 131 7.06 1.08 -20.64
N LEU A 132 8.01 1.86 -21.22
CA LEU A 132 8.21 1.89 -22.68
C LEU A 132 8.77 0.56 -23.21
N ALA A 133 9.73 -0.03 -22.51
CA ALA A 133 10.29 -1.35 -22.87
C ALA A 133 9.21 -2.43 -22.77
N ASP A 134 8.45 -2.46 -21.70
CA ASP A 134 7.35 -3.39 -21.46
C ASP A 134 6.26 -3.28 -22.54
N LYS A 135 5.89 -2.04 -22.92
CA LYS A 135 4.93 -1.78 -23.99
C LYS A 135 5.42 -2.35 -25.33
N ARG A 136 6.69 -2.16 -25.67
CA ARG A 136 7.29 -2.70 -26.91
C ARG A 136 7.29 -4.22 -26.90
N LEU A 137 7.68 -4.83 -25.78
CA LEU A 137 7.71 -6.28 -25.61
C LEU A 137 6.30 -6.88 -25.75
N ILE A 138 5.29 -6.30 -25.09
CA ILE A 138 3.90 -6.75 -25.20
C ILE A 138 3.39 -6.60 -26.63
N ALA A 139 3.69 -5.49 -27.33
CA ALA A 139 3.30 -5.31 -28.73
C ALA A 139 3.93 -6.35 -29.66
N GLN A 140 5.22 -6.66 -29.45
CA GLN A 140 5.91 -7.73 -30.19
C GLN A 140 5.25 -9.09 -29.93
N LEU A 141 5.05 -9.43 -28.66
CA LEU A 141 4.42 -10.70 -28.29
C LEU A 141 3.00 -10.84 -28.85
N ARG A 142 2.21 -9.77 -28.86
CA ARG A 142 0.88 -9.77 -29.50
C ARG A 142 0.95 -10.04 -31.01
N SER A 143 1.95 -9.49 -31.68
CA SER A 143 2.18 -9.78 -33.09
C SER A 143 2.50 -11.26 -33.34
N GLU A 144 3.24 -11.90 -32.44
CA GLU A 144 3.69 -13.29 -32.58
C GLU A 144 2.67 -14.32 -32.05
N LYS A 145 2.03 -14.04 -30.94
CA LYS A 145 1.19 -14.97 -30.16
C LYS A 145 -0.31 -14.60 -30.17
N GLY A 146 -0.65 -13.45 -30.75
CA GLY A 146 -2.03 -12.99 -30.82
C GLY A 146 -2.70 -12.79 -29.46
N ARG A 147 -3.98 -13.13 -29.38
CA ARG A 147 -4.81 -12.95 -28.18
C ARG A 147 -4.35 -13.74 -26.94
N TRP A 148 -3.48 -14.70 -27.09
CA TRP A 148 -2.94 -15.45 -25.96
C TRP A 148 -2.21 -14.54 -24.96
N VAL A 149 -1.60 -13.47 -25.45
CA VAL A 149 -0.95 -12.47 -24.58
C VAL A 149 -1.96 -11.81 -23.66
N ASP A 150 -3.13 -11.44 -24.16
CA ASP A 150 -4.18 -10.78 -23.38
C ASP A 150 -4.76 -11.73 -22.32
N TYR A 151 -4.94 -13.01 -22.64
CA TYR A 151 -5.35 -14.01 -21.64
C TYR A 151 -4.33 -14.18 -20.52
N VAL A 152 -3.04 -14.21 -20.84
CA VAL A 152 -2.00 -14.30 -19.81
C VAL A 152 -1.99 -13.05 -18.93
N ILE A 153 -2.15 -11.86 -19.52
CA ILE A 153 -2.30 -10.60 -18.78
C ILE A 153 -3.50 -10.68 -17.83
N GLU A 154 -4.67 -11.07 -18.30
CA GLU A 154 -5.90 -11.13 -17.49
C GLU A 154 -5.77 -12.15 -16.34
N PHE A 155 -5.20 -13.33 -16.62
CA PHE A 155 -4.98 -14.32 -15.56
C PHE A 155 -3.97 -13.87 -14.52
N ALA A 156 -2.87 -13.24 -14.93
CA ALA A 156 -1.90 -12.67 -14.01
C ALA A 156 -2.51 -11.53 -13.17
N ARG A 157 -3.33 -10.68 -13.78
CA ARG A 157 -4.05 -9.60 -13.08
C ARG A 157 -5.13 -10.10 -12.13
N GLY A 158 -5.70 -11.26 -12.39
CA GLY A 158 -6.63 -11.89 -11.46
C GLY A 158 -6.01 -12.26 -10.11
N ILE A 159 -4.68 -12.27 -10.04
CA ILE A 159 -3.90 -12.58 -8.83
C ILE A 159 -2.84 -11.53 -8.49
N ASP A 160 -2.84 -10.38 -9.11
CA ASP A 160 -1.84 -9.31 -8.86
C ASP A 160 -1.95 -8.71 -7.45
N ASN A 161 -3.13 -8.78 -6.84
CA ASN A 161 -3.35 -8.43 -5.44
C ASN A 161 -2.72 -9.43 -4.45
N LEU A 162 -2.34 -10.64 -4.88
CA LEU A 162 -1.64 -11.65 -4.07
C LEU A 162 -0.11 -11.48 -4.11
N VAL A 163 0.40 -10.48 -4.80
CA VAL A 163 1.82 -10.16 -4.82
C VAL A 163 2.30 -9.81 -3.41
N GLY A 164 3.43 -10.36 -3.04
CA GLY A 164 4.00 -10.23 -1.71
C GLY A 164 4.68 -8.90 -1.44
N PHE A 165 3.95 -7.78 -1.55
CA PHE A 165 4.47 -6.43 -1.36
C PHE A 165 5.30 -6.27 -0.08
N HIS A 166 4.76 -6.67 1.07
CA HIS A 166 5.49 -6.58 2.34
C HIS A 166 6.72 -7.51 2.39
N ARG A 167 6.67 -8.64 1.68
CA ARG A 167 7.81 -9.56 1.58
C ARG A 167 8.94 -8.95 0.76
N ASP A 168 8.61 -8.32 -0.37
CA ASP A 168 9.59 -7.63 -1.21
C ASP A 168 10.14 -6.38 -0.52
N LEU A 169 9.30 -5.62 0.17
CA LEU A 169 9.74 -4.50 1.01
C LEU A 169 10.70 -4.98 2.12
N ASN A 170 10.37 -6.06 2.82
CA ASN A 170 11.25 -6.64 3.82
C ASN A 170 12.57 -7.13 3.22
N ARG A 171 12.57 -7.74 2.03
CA ARG A 171 13.80 -8.12 1.33
C ARG A 171 14.71 -6.92 1.06
N THR A 172 14.12 -5.81 0.63
CA THR A 172 14.87 -4.57 0.35
C THR A 172 15.42 -3.97 1.64
N LEU A 173 14.61 -3.93 2.70
CA LEU A 173 15.03 -3.45 4.02
C LEU A 173 16.09 -4.36 4.66
N THR A 174 15.97 -5.67 4.50
CA THR A 174 16.91 -6.64 5.05
C THR A 174 18.16 -6.83 4.19
N ARG A 175 18.18 -6.41 2.91
CA ARG A 175 19.43 -6.32 2.15
C ARG A 175 20.44 -5.35 2.76
N GLU A 176 20.01 -4.36 3.50
CA GLU A 176 20.88 -3.52 4.33
C GLU A 176 21.21 -4.16 5.69
N GLN A 177 20.42 -5.16 6.16
CA GLN A 177 20.59 -5.84 7.45
C GLN A 177 20.64 -7.38 7.37
N GLY A 178 20.33 -7.97 6.22
CA GLY A 178 19.97 -9.38 6.08
C GLY A 178 20.83 -10.19 5.13
N HIS A 179 22.10 -10.02 5.21
CA HIS A 179 22.92 -11.20 5.13
C HIS A 179 22.44 -12.14 6.23
N VAL A 180 22.13 -13.42 5.91
CA VAL A 180 22.40 -14.47 6.89
C VAL A 180 23.77 -14.07 7.41
N PRO A 181 23.92 -13.64 8.68
CA PRO A 181 25.20 -13.13 9.10
C PRO A 181 26.20 -14.19 8.69
N ASP A 182 27.16 -13.79 7.91
CA ASP A 182 28.26 -14.69 7.61
C ASP A 182 28.64 -15.24 8.96
N ARG A 183 29.07 -16.46 9.02
CA ARG A 183 29.43 -17.14 10.26
C ARG A 183 30.32 -16.24 11.13
N ILE A 184 31.08 -15.36 10.48
CA ILE A 184 31.95 -14.34 11.09
C ILE A 184 31.14 -13.22 11.72
N ASP A 185 30.21 -12.59 10.96
CA ASP A 185 29.38 -11.51 11.46
C ASP A 185 28.52 -12.00 12.64
N PHE A 186 27.99 -13.24 12.53
CA PHE A 186 27.25 -13.84 13.64
C PHE A 186 28.12 -14.04 14.87
N TYR A 187 29.38 -14.51 14.69
CA TYR A 187 30.32 -14.73 15.79
C TYR A 187 30.63 -13.43 16.52
N PHE A 188 31.07 -12.41 15.79
CA PHE A 188 31.47 -11.14 16.40
C PHE A 188 30.28 -10.31 16.91
N ASP A 189 29.24 -10.10 16.11
CA ASP A 189 28.17 -9.15 16.45
C ASP A 189 27.10 -9.73 17.37
N ARG A 190 26.79 -11.02 17.22
CA ARG A 190 25.72 -11.64 18.02
C ARG A 190 26.24 -12.57 19.10
N PHE A 191 27.12 -13.51 18.75
CA PHE A 191 27.57 -14.51 19.69
C PHE A 191 28.43 -13.91 20.81
N LEU A 192 29.49 -13.19 20.46
CA LEU A 192 30.37 -12.58 21.46
C LEU A 192 29.71 -11.41 22.20
N GLN A 193 29.07 -10.49 21.49
CA GLN A 193 28.56 -9.27 22.10
C GLN A 193 27.23 -9.48 22.83
N LYS A 194 26.24 -10.17 22.20
CA LYS A 194 24.88 -10.29 22.75
C LYS A 194 24.65 -11.57 23.56
N ILE A 195 25.16 -12.71 23.10
CA ILE A 195 24.92 -14.00 23.76
C ILE A 195 25.92 -14.22 24.90
N LYS A 196 27.22 -14.04 24.63
CA LYS A 196 28.27 -14.20 25.64
C LYS A 196 28.52 -12.93 26.45
N SER A 197 28.13 -11.76 25.93
CA SER A 197 28.36 -10.44 26.58
C SER A 197 29.80 -10.27 27.02
N VAL A 198 30.75 -10.62 26.14
CA VAL A 198 32.20 -10.61 26.50
C VAL A 198 32.69 -9.18 26.71
N PRO A 199 33.64 -8.95 27.64
CA PRO A 199 34.28 -7.65 27.82
C PRO A 199 35.02 -7.18 26.55
N GLN A 200 35.09 -5.86 26.35
CA GLN A 200 35.70 -5.26 25.15
C GLN A 200 37.12 -5.76 24.88
N HIS A 201 37.95 -5.99 25.89
CA HIS A 201 39.31 -6.47 25.73
C HIS A 201 39.37 -7.93 25.19
N VAL A 202 38.38 -8.75 25.52
CA VAL A 202 38.24 -10.12 24.99
C VAL A 202 37.81 -10.06 23.54
N TYR A 203 36.84 -9.19 23.24
CA TYR A 203 36.36 -8.95 21.86
C TYR A 203 37.49 -8.52 20.93
N LEU A 204 38.32 -7.55 21.35
CA LEU A 204 39.46 -7.08 20.57
C LEU A 204 40.52 -8.17 20.36
N LYS A 205 40.81 -9.01 21.37
CA LYS A 205 41.68 -10.16 21.21
C LYS A 205 41.17 -11.15 20.19
N GLU A 206 39.87 -11.38 20.12
CA GLU A 206 39.28 -12.26 19.11
C GLU A 206 39.39 -11.68 17.71
N ILE A 207 39.26 -10.37 17.52
CA ILE A 207 39.52 -9.69 16.25
C ILE A 207 40.99 -9.88 15.84
N ASP A 208 41.93 -9.66 16.77
CA ASP A 208 43.35 -9.85 16.50
C ASP A 208 43.65 -11.30 16.12
N ARG A 209 43.06 -12.27 16.81
CA ARG A 209 43.19 -13.70 16.49
C ARG A 209 42.65 -14.01 15.07
N TYR A 210 41.51 -13.47 14.72
CA TYR A 210 40.95 -13.64 13.37
C TYR A 210 41.88 -13.07 12.30
N ASN A 211 42.45 -11.88 12.54
CA ASN A 211 43.37 -11.24 11.62
C ASN A 211 44.70 -12.04 11.49
N GLN A 212 45.16 -12.67 12.58
CA GLN A 212 46.37 -13.53 12.58
C GLN A 212 46.17 -14.83 11.79
N CYS A 213 44.94 -15.37 11.74
CA CYS A 213 44.59 -16.51 10.90
C CYS A 213 44.56 -16.19 9.39
N GLN A 214 45.08 -15.03 8.96
CA GLN A 214 45.12 -14.57 7.56
C GLN A 214 43.79 -14.67 6.83
N LYS A 215 42.70 -14.55 7.59
CA LYS A 215 41.32 -14.71 7.13
C LYS A 215 40.97 -16.11 6.63
N ASP A 216 41.73 -17.14 7.04
CA ASP A 216 41.30 -18.52 6.85
C ASP A 216 40.13 -18.83 7.80
N HIS A 217 38.95 -18.86 7.22
CA HIS A 217 37.71 -19.04 7.97
C HIS A 217 37.59 -20.46 8.57
N ALA A 218 38.16 -21.46 7.93
CA ALA A 218 38.08 -22.85 8.37
C ALA A 218 38.89 -23.07 9.63
N ASP A 219 40.14 -22.64 9.64
CA ASP A 219 41.02 -22.76 10.78
C ASP A 219 40.59 -21.91 11.96
N PHE A 220 40.09 -20.69 11.69
CA PHE A 220 39.54 -19.82 12.73
C PHE A 220 38.33 -20.47 13.43
N PHE A 221 37.38 -21.00 12.67
CA PHE A 221 36.18 -21.61 13.25
C PHE A 221 36.42 -22.98 13.87
N ALA A 222 37.46 -23.72 13.48
CA ALA A 222 37.86 -24.91 14.20
C ALA A 222 38.27 -24.57 15.66
N GLN A 223 39.02 -23.49 15.84
CA GLN A 223 39.42 -23.00 17.17
C GLN A 223 38.22 -22.40 17.94
N VAL A 224 37.29 -21.72 17.23
CA VAL A 224 36.06 -21.21 17.86
C VAL A 224 35.20 -22.35 18.41
N ILE A 225 35.05 -23.44 17.67
CA ILE A 225 34.26 -24.60 18.10
C ILE A 225 34.93 -25.31 19.28
N GLU A 226 36.27 -25.35 19.31
CA GLU A 226 37.02 -25.90 20.45
C GLU A 226 36.78 -25.08 21.72
N GLN A 227 36.77 -23.75 21.63
CA GLN A 227 36.51 -22.84 22.76
C GLN A 227 35.05 -22.71 23.13
N HIS A 228 34.18 -22.81 22.16
CA HIS A 228 32.72 -22.63 22.28
C HIS A 228 31.98 -23.75 21.52
N PRO A 229 31.91 -24.96 22.07
CA PRO A 229 31.26 -26.10 21.41
C PRO A 229 29.78 -25.85 21.04
N GLU A 230 29.10 -24.97 21.80
CA GLU A 230 27.72 -24.58 21.58
C GLU A 230 27.49 -23.59 20.41
N PHE A 231 28.58 -23.00 19.89
CA PHE A 231 28.48 -21.96 18.85
C PHE A 231 27.72 -22.45 17.61
N GLU A 232 28.12 -23.63 17.10
CA GLU A 232 27.51 -24.16 15.86
C GLU A 232 26.02 -24.46 16.03
N GLU A 233 25.62 -25.02 17.17
CA GLU A 233 24.21 -25.31 17.46
C GLU A 233 23.39 -24.02 17.53
N ILE A 234 23.92 -22.98 18.18
CA ILE A 234 23.27 -21.67 18.30
C ILE A 234 23.20 -21.01 16.92
N PHE A 235 24.28 -21.06 16.14
CA PHE A 235 24.32 -20.51 14.79
C PHE A 235 23.27 -21.16 13.87
N GLN A 236 23.18 -22.49 13.88
CA GLN A 236 22.18 -23.23 13.08
C GLN A 236 20.75 -22.94 13.55
N LYS A 237 20.50 -22.83 14.86
CA LYS A 237 19.19 -22.42 15.39
C LYS A 237 18.81 -21.00 14.96
N GLU A 238 19.76 -20.06 15.00
CA GLU A 238 19.51 -18.69 14.50
C GLU A 238 19.30 -18.67 12.99
N LYS A 239 20.09 -19.42 12.24
CA LYS A 239 19.91 -19.57 10.78
C LYS A 239 18.55 -20.16 10.43
N GLN A 240 18.05 -21.11 11.23
CA GLN A 240 16.70 -21.68 11.05
C GLN A 240 15.58 -20.72 11.43
N LYS A 241 15.82 -19.80 12.37
CA LYS A 241 14.84 -18.74 12.72
C LYS A 241 14.69 -17.70 11.62
N ILE A 242 15.72 -17.52 10.79
CA ILE A 242 15.65 -16.71 9.57
C ILE A 242 14.89 -17.55 8.54
N SER A 243 13.59 -17.61 8.67
CA SER A 243 12.73 -18.27 7.69
C SER A 243 12.98 -17.60 6.33
N PRO A 244 13.34 -18.36 5.28
CA PRO A 244 13.46 -17.75 3.96
C PRO A 244 12.16 -17.02 3.65
N VAL A 245 12.25 -15.77 3.20
CA VAL A 245 11.07 -14.98 2.84
C VAL A 245 10.28 -15.80 1.82
N LYS A 246 9.12 -16.27 2.22
CA LYS A 246 8.28 -17.11 1.38
C LYS A 246 7.91 -16.36 0.10
N MET A 247 8.06 -17.01 -1.04
CA MET A 247 7.62 -16.46 -2.33
C MET A 247 6.11 -16.19 -2.31
N ASP A 248 5.68 -15.13 -2.99
CA ASP A 248 4.25 -14.97 -3.28
C ASP A 248 3.79 -15.98 -4.34
N VAL A 249 2.46 -16.06 -4.53
CA VAL A 249 1.87 -17.04 -5.44
C VAL A 249 2.36 -16.85 -6.87
N MET A 250 2.45 -15.59 -7.34
CA MET A 250 2.87 -15.28 -8.70
C MET A 250 4.37 -15.56 -8.91
N GLU A 251 5.20 -15.22 -7.93
CA GLU A 251 6.63 -15.54 -7.94
C GLU A 251 6.87 -17.05 -7.92
N TYR A 252 6.08 -17.79 -7.14
CA TYR A 252 6.16 -19.25 -7.10
C TYR A 252 5.80 -19.88 -8.44
N ILE A 253 4.72 -19.41 -9.07
CA ILE A 253 4.30 -19.85 -10.41
C ILE A 253 5.40 -19.57 -11.44
N LEU A 254 5.95 -18.34 -11.47
CA LEU A 254 7.05 -17.97 -12.38
C LEU A 254 8.23 -18.92 -12.28
N LYS A 255 8.58 -19.32 -11.05
CA LYS A 255 9.78 -20.14 -10.79
C LYS A 255 9.55 -21.62 -10.98
N TYR A 256 8.39 -22.14 -10.62
CA TYR A 256 8.17 -23.59 -10.50
C TYR A 256 7.09 -24.18 -11.41
N SER A 257 6.28 -23.37 -12.11
CA SER A 257 5.24 -23.89 -13.00
C SER A 257 5.80 -24.84 -14.07
N PRO A 258 5.33 -26.10 -14.13
CA PRO A 258 5.73 -27.03 -15.18
C PRO A 258 5.29 -26.57 -16.56
N PHE A 259 4.17 -25.84 -16.64
CA PHE A 259 3.62 -25.31 -17.90
C PHE A 259 4.49 -24.17 -18.45
N LEU A 260 4.90 -23.23 -17.60
CA LEU A 260 5.73 -22.09 -18.01
C LEU A 260 7.20 -22.48 -18.28
N ARG A 261 7.64 -23.70 -17.89
CA ARG A 261 8.98 -24.20 -18.20
C ARG A 261 9.11 -24.79 -19.60
N ARG A 262 7.99 -25.01 -20.28
CA ARG A 262 8.04 -25.49 -21.67
C ARG A 262 8.50 -24.35 -22.57
N GLU A 263 9.37 -24.66 -23.52
CA GLU A 263 9.96 -23.69 -24.46
C GLU A 263 8.89 -22.83 -25.17
N GLU A 264 7.80 -23.47 -25.63
CA GLU A 264 6.67 -22.81 -26.27
C GLU A 264 5.94 -21.77 -25.40
N ASN A 265 6.05 -21.87 -24.07
CA ASN A 265 5.35 -21.03 -23.08
C ASN A 265 6.27 -20.04 -22.34
N GLU A 266 7.56 -20.07 -22.62
CA GLU A 266 8.54 -19.25 -21.87
C GLU A 266 8.28 -17.75 -21.99
N TRP A 267 7.77 -17.30 -23.12
CA TRP A 267 7.35 -15.92 -23.35
C TRP A 267 6.30 -15.42 -22.32
N MET A 268 5.47 -16.30 -21.77
CA MET A 268 4.46 -15.96 -20.78
C MET A 268 5.08 -15.46 -19.48
N LYS A 269 6.29 -15.95 -19.13
CA LYS A 269 7.01 -15.49 -17.94
C LYS A 269 7.30 -14.01 -17.99
N SER A 270 7.69 -13.49 -19.17
CA SER A 270 7.94 -12.05 -19.35
C SER A 270 6.66 -11.24 -19.10
N VAL A 271 5.52 -11.70 -19.61
CA VAL A 271 4.23 -11.04 -19.39
C VAL A 271 3.85 -11.03 -17.92
N ILE A 272 3.95 -12.19 -17.24
CA ILE A 272 3.63 -12.31 -15.81
C ILE A 272 4.58 -11.45 -14.97
N HIS A 273 5.87 -11.40 -15.34
CA HIS A 273 6.85 -10.57 -14.67
C HIS A 273 6.49 -9.08 -14.76
N ILE A 274 6.09 -8.60 -15.94
CA ILE A 274 5.63 -7.23 -16.16
C ILE A 274 4.42 -6.92 -15.26
N VAL A 275 3.41 -7.80 -15.23
CA VAL A 275 2.23 -7.61 -14.38
C VAL A 275 2.63 -7.54 -12.91
N ARG A 276 3.50 -8.45 -12.44
CA ARG A 276 3.97 -8.47 -11.05
C ARG A 276 4.75 -7.21 -10.69
N SER A 277 5.70 -6.80 -11.52
CA SER A 277 6.52 -5.60 -11.29
C SER A 277 5.67 -4.34 -11.26
N THR A 278 4.71 -4.22 -12.17
CA THR A 278 3.74 -3.11 -12.20
C THR A 278 2.90 -3.09 -10.92
N SER A 279 2.39 -4.24 -10.48
CA SER A 279 1.63 -4.31 -9.23
C SER A 279 2.46 -3.87 -8.02
N LEU A 280 3.69 -4.37 -7.89
CA LEU A 280 4.62 -3.97 -6.82
C LEU A 280 4.90 -2.46 -6.81
N TYR A 281 5.06 -1.89 -8.00
CA TYR A 281 5.33 -0.46 -8.14
C TYR A 281 4.15 0.41 -7.66
N PHE A 282 2.90 0.00 -7.93
CA PHE A 282 1.69 0.76 -7.56
C PHE A 282 1.15 0.44 -6.15
N GLN A 283 1.59 -0.63 -5.53
CA GLN A 283 1.13 -1.02 -4.18
C GLN A 283 1.31 0.08 -3.13
N PRO A 284 2.43 0.81 -3.04
CA PRO A 284 2.59 1.91 -2.09
C PRO A 284 1.51 2.97 -2.23
N GLN A 285 1.17 3.36 -3.46
CA GLN A 285 0.17 4.40 -3.73
C GLN A 285 -1.22 4.00 -3.24
N ILE A 286 -1.58 2.71 -3.41
CA ILE A 286 -2.86 2.17 -2.95
C ILE A 286 -2.92 2.12 -1.42
N ARG A 287 -1.79 1.79 -0.77
CA ARG A 287 -1.68 1.60 0.68
C ARG A 287 -1.53 2.88 1.49
N THR A 288 -1.17 3.97 0.84
CA THR A 288 -0.90 5.25 1.50
C THR A 288 -1.80 6.38 1.00
N LYS A 289 -2.91 6.06 0.35
CA LYS A 289 -3.77 7.05 -0.31
C LYS A 289 -4.25 8.13 0.66
N THR A 290 -4.73 7.75 1.85
CA THR A 290 -5.24 8.69 2.85
C THR A 290 -4.13 9.58 3.40
N MET A 291 -2.98 8.98 3.68
CA MET A 291 -1.81 9.75 4.14
C MET A 291 -1.30 10.71 3.07
N ASN A 292 -1.11 10.22 1.85
CA ASN A 292 -0.54 10.98 0.75
C ASN A 292 -1.41 12.19 0.36
N GLU A 293 -2.72 11.98 0.21
CA GLU A 293 -3.68 13.06 -0.06
C GLU A 293 -3.81 14.03 1.13
N GLY A 294 -3.80 13.49 2.34
CA GLY A 294 -3.82 14.29 3.56
C GLY A 294 -2.57 15.14 3.74
N TRP A 295 -1.39 14.58 3.47
CA TRP A 295 -0.10 15.26 3.50
C TRP A 295 -0.05 16.42 2.50
N ALA A 296 -0.46 16.14 1.27
CA ALA A 296 -0.52 17.17 0.23
C ALA A 296 -1.52 18.28 0.56
N SER A 297 -2.67 17.92 1.14
CA SER A 297 -3.68 18.90 1.59
C SER A 297 -3.20 19.74 2.77
N PHE A 298 -2.47 19.15 3.71
CA PHE A 298 -1.88 19.86 4.85
C PHE A 298 -0.87 20.92 4.37
N TRP A 299 0.06 20.51 3.52
CA TRP A 299 1.13 21.40 3.08
C TRP A 299 0.68 22.45 2.08
N HIS A 300 -0.24 22.15 1.16
CA HIS A 300 -0.72 23.18 0.26
C HIS A 300 -1.46 24.29 1.03
N ALA A 301 -2.27 23.94 2.02
CA ALA A 301 -2.96 24.92 2.84
C ALA A 301 -1.96 25.73 3.69
N TYR A 302 -1.03 25.06 4.35
CA TYR A 302 -0.03 25.71 5.20
C TYR A 302 0.87 26.68 4.44
N LEU A 303 1.37 26.29 3.27
CA LEU A 303 2.30 27.09 2.45
C LEU A 303 1.58 28.19 1.69
N PHE A 304 0.44 27.88 1.07
CA PHE A 304 -0.27 28.86 0.25
C PHE A 304 -0.87 30.00 1.09
N LEU A 305 -1.36 29.72 2.31
CA LEU A 305 -1.83 30.76 3.23
C LEU A 305 -0.74 31.75 3.67
N LYS A 306 0.52 31.37 3.52
CA LYS A 306 1.70 32.23 3.83
C LYS A 306 2.32 32.85 2.57
N ASP A 307 1.79 32.55 1.40
CA ASP A 307 2.26 33.08 0.13
C ASP A 307 1.53 34.37 -0.24
N ASP A 308 2.27 35.44 -0.55
CA ASP A 308 1.66 36.72 -0.91
C ASP A 308 0.77 36.65 -2.15
N ARG A 309 0.92 35.63 -2.98
CA ARG A 309 0.12 35.37 -4.19
C ARG A 309 -1.31 34.94 -3.89
N ILE A 310 -1.66 34.64 -2.63
CA ILE A 310 -3.06 34.41 -2.20
C ILE A 310 -3.87 35.72 -2.15
N ARG A 311 -3.21 36.88 -2.06
CA ARG A 311 -3.90 38.17 -1.86
C ARG A 311 -4.93 38.45 -2.94
N GLY A 312 -6.16 38.67 -2.52
CA GLY A 312 -7.33 38.84 -3.40
C GLY A 312 -7.99 37.55 -3.86
N HIS A 313 -7.45 36.37 -3.49
CA HIS A 313 -7.96 35.05 -3.84
C HIS A 313 -8.31 34.19 -2.62
N GLU A 314 -8.31 34.78 -1.40
CA GLU A 314 -8.55 34.04 -0.15
C GLU A 314 -9.90 33.34 -0.13
N THR A 315 -10.94 34.01 -0.65
CA THR A 315 -12.29 33.45 -0.73
C THR A 315 -12.38 32.31 -1.75
N ASP A 316 -11.71 32.44 -2.88
CA ASP A 316 -11.70 31.41 -3.92
C ASP A 316 -10.89 30.18 -3.48
N PHE A 317 -9.75 30.42 -2.84
CA PHE A 317 -8.99 29.37 -2.17
C PHE A 317 -9.85 28.64 -1.13
N ALA A 318 -10.53 29.37 -0.24
CA ALA A 318 -11.37 28.75 0.80
C ALA A 318 -12.47 27.89 0.20
N LYS A 319 -13.09 28.29 -0.91
CA LYS A 319 -14.11 27.49 -1.62
C LYS A 319 -13.51 26.19 -2.21
N VAL A 320 -12.41 26.31 -2.93
CA VAL A 320 -11.75 25.16 -3.57
C VAL A 320 -11.26 24.19 -2.50
N ASN A 321 -10.54 24.69 -1.50
CA ASN A 321 -10.01 23.86 -0.42
C ASN A 321 -11.14 23.17 0.37
N ALA A 322 -12.23 23.89 0.69
CA ALA A 322 -13.37 23.31 1.36
C ALA A 322 -14.06 22.22 0.52
N THR A 323 -14.12 22.37 -0.80
CA THR A 323 -14.70 21.36 -1.69
C THR A 323 -13.86 20.08 -1.68
N VAL A 324 -12.54 20.20 -1.77
CA VAL A 324 -11.61 19.07 -1.77
C VAL A 324 -11.56 18.36 -0.40
N THR A 325 -11.52 19.16 0.68
CA THR A 325 -11.34 18.67 2.05
C THR A 325 -12.64 18.57 2.86
N ALA A 326 -13.81 18.57 2.20
CA ALA A 326 -15.09 18.39 2.87
C ALA A 326 -15.22 16.99 3.47
N MET A 327 -15.62 16.90 4.75
CA MET A 327 -15.98 15.64 5.39
C MET A 327 -17.40 15.24 4.95
N PRO A 328 -17.58 14.14 4.22
CA PRO A 328 -18.91 13.69 3.84
C PRO A 328 -19.69 13.19 5.07
N LYS A 329 -21.01 13.42 5.09
CA LYS A 329 -21.87 12.87 6.15
C LYS A 329 -21.89 11.35 6.15
N VAL A 330 -21.79 10.74 4.97
CA VAL A 330 -21.72 9.29 4.79
C VAL A 330 -20.66 8.99 3.73
N GLY A 331 -19.81 8.02 4.00
CA GLY A 331 -18.66 7.69 3.15
C GLY A 331 -17.33 8.21 3.72
N LEU A 332 -16.29 8.12 2.92
CA LEU A 332 -14.94 8.51 3.28
C LEU A 332 -14.36 9.44 2.22
N ASN A 333 -13.80 10.57 2.65
CA ASN A 333 -12.94 11.41 1.83
C ASN A 333 -11.50 11.31 2.35
N PRO A 334 -10.57 10.69 1.61
CA PRO A 334 -9.19 10.51 2.05
C PRO A 334 -8.46 11.85 2.26
N TYR A 335 -8.72 12.86 1.43
CA TYR A 335 -8.16 14.22 1.60
C TYR A 335 -8.56 14.82 2.95
N ALA A 336 -9.86 14.79 3.24
CA ALA A 336 -10.41 15.35 4.47
C ALA A 336 -9.95 14.61 5.71
N LEU A 337 -9.96 13.27 5.68
CA LEU A 337 -9.55 12.44 6.80
C LEU A 337 -8.05 12.59 7.06
N GLY A 338 -7.23 12.50 6.02
CA GLY A 338 -5.78 12.59 6.13
C GLY A 338 -5.32 13.95 6.63
N LEU A 339 -5.83 15.05 6.05
CA LEU A 339 -5.53 16.41 6.50
C LEU A 339 -5.82 16.58 7.99
N ARG A 340 -7.05 16.28 8.42
CA ARG A 340 -7.46 16.48 9.83
C ARG A 340 -6.70 15.58 10.78
N LEU A 341 -6.28 14.41 10.32
CA LEU A 341 -5.52 13.52 11.16
C LEU A 341 -4.06 14.01 11.32
N PHE A 342 -3.43 14.58 10.29
CA PHE A 342 -2.13 15.23 10.44
C PHE A 342 -2.21 16.45 11.36
N GLU A 343 -3.24 17.29 11.24
CA GLU A 343 -3.49 18.42 12.16
C GLU A 343 -3.66 17.93 13.60
N HIS A 344 -4.44 16.87 13.81
CA HIS A 344 -4.66 16.27 15.11
C HIS A 344 -3.36 15.71 15.71
N ILE A 345 -2.57 15.00 14.91
CA ILE A 345 -1.27 14.43 15.35
C ILE A 345 -0.31 15.54 15.78
N GLN A 346 -0.19 16.58 14.96
CA GLN A 346 0.65 17.73 15.29
C GLN A 346 0.24 18.36 16.61
N GLU A 347 -1.04 18.66 16.80
CA GLU A 347 -1.59 19.25 18.02
C GLU A 347 -1.37 18.34 19.24
N MET A 348 -1.62 17.04 19.12
CA MET A 348 -1.48 16.10 20.24
C MET A 348 -0.02 15.95 20.68
N GLU A 349 0.92 15.92 19.73
CA GLU A 349 2.35 15.87 20.06
C GLU A 349 2.83 17.20 20.65
N ASP A 350 2.41 18.33 20.12
CA ASP A 350 2.75 19.65 20.69
C ASP A 350 2.29 19.76 22.16
N ARG A 351 1.17 19.15 22.50
CA ARG A 351 0.68 19.02 23.89
C ARG A 351 1.38 17.91 24.69
N GLY A 352 2.27 17.14 24.08
CA GLY A 352 2.96 16.01 24.72
C GLY A 352 2.08 14.79 24.99
N ARG A 353 0.94 14.65 24.32
CA ARG A 353 -0.04 13.57 24.54
C ARG A 353 0.35 12.22 23.93
N TYR A 354 1.47 12.13 23.22
CA TYR A 354 2.08 10.86 22.81
C TYR A 354 3.24 10.43 23.71
N SER A 355 3.45 11.12 24.85
CA SER A 355 4.46 10.75 25.84
C SER A 355 4.02 9.59 26.73
N LEU A 356 5.00 8.84 27.25
CA LEU A 356 4.74 7.77 28.21
C LEU A 356 3.99 8.28 29.46
N ASP A 357 4.36 9.47 29.94
CA ASP A 357 3.72 10.11 31.09
C ASP A 357 2.23 10.33 30.89
N TYR A 358 1.82 10.75 29.67
CA TYR A 358 0.41 10.90 29.33
C TYR A 358 -0.33 9.56 29.33
N PHE A 359 0.28 8.51 28.77
CA PHE A 359 -0.35 7.18 28.74
C PHE A 359 -0.49 6.54 30.11
N GLN A 360 0.37 6.90 31.07
CA GLN A 360 0.29 6.43 32.45
C GLN A 360 -0.80 7.13 33.27
N LEU A 361 -1.31 8.28 32.83
CA LEU A 361 -2.39 8.99 33.53
C LEU A 361 -3.69 8.18 33.47
N LYS A 362 -4.21 7.82 34.66
CA LYS A 362 -5.49 7.09 34.77
C LYS A 362 -6.68 8.05 34.94
N ASP A 363 -6.45 9.25 35.41
CA ASP A 363 -7.49 10.27 35.65
C ASP A 363 -7.88 10.96 34.34
N ALA A 364 -9.16 10.85 33.94
CA ALA A 364 -9.69 11.42 32.71
C ALA A 364 -9.62 12.97 32.68
N VAL A 365 -9.80 13.63 33.85
CA VAL A 365 -9.75 15.10 33.95
C VAL A 365 -8.32 15.58 33.75
N LEU A 366 -7.33 14.90 34.37
CA LEU A 366 -5.91 15.22 34.20
C LEU A 366 -5.48 14.98 32.76
N ARG A 367 -5.94 13.91 32.12
CA ARG A 367 -5.66 13.65 30.69
C ARG A 367 -6.19 14.75 29.80
N THR A 368 -7.41 15.21 30.01
CA THR A 368 -8.03 16.28 29.21
C THR A 368 -7.27 17.60 29.34
N LYS A 369 -6.74 17.90 30.54
CA LYS A 369 -5.99 19.14 30.81
C LYS A 369 -4.49 19.03 30.54
N TYR A 370 -4.00 17.84 30.14
CA TYR A 370 -2.58 17.62 29.96
C TYR A 370 -2.07 18.41 28.75
N ASP A 371 -1.11 19.29 29.03
CA ASP A 371 -0.43 20.10 28.03
C ASP A 371 0.98 20.44 28.53
N ARG A 372 2.00 19.98 27.80
CA ARG A 372 3.42 20.25 28.09
C ARG A 372 4.07 21.22 27.11
N THR A 373 3.37 21.66 26.08
CA THR A 373 3.83 22.61 25.06
C THR A 373 5.22 22.25 24.52
N LYS A 374 5.36 21.06 23.93
CA LYS A 374 6.66 20.56 23.42
C LYS A 374 7.12 21.24 22.14
N ASN A 375 6.19 21.70 21.30
CA ASN A 375 6.43 22.25 19.96
C ASN A 375 7.24 21.29 19.04
N THR A 376 7.05 19.99 19.19
CA THR A 376 7.70 18.93 18.37
C THR A 376 6.73 18.29 17.35
N GLY A 377 5.50 18.81 17.26
CA GLY A 377 4.45 18.24 16.44
C GLY A 377 4.80 18.21 14.95
N THR A 378 5.49 19.25 14.45
CA THR A 378 5.94 19.29 13.05
C THR A 378 6.94 18.16 12.76
N ASP A 379 7.96 17.98 13.59
CA ASP A 379 8.94 16.90 13.41
C ASP A 379 8.28 15.53 13.50
N TYR A 380 7.28 15.40 14.37
CA TYR A 380 6.57 14.16 14.56
C TYR A 380 5.69 13.79 13.35
N ILE A 381 5.01 14.73 12.71
CA ILE A 381 4.28 14.45 11.47
C ILE A 381 5.21 14.05 10.32
N PHE A 382 6.43 14.58 10.24
CA PHE A 382 7.44 14.10 9.31
C PHE A 382 7.85 12.66 9.60
N PHE A 383 8.07 12.31 10.87
CA PHE A 383 8.33 10.93 11.28
C PHE A 383 7.17 9.99 10.89
N VAL A 384 5.93 10.40 11.10
CA VAL A 384 4.73 9.63 10.70
C VAL A 384 4.70 9.44 9.18
N ARG A 385 4.94 10.52 8.42
CA ARG A 385 5.01 10.48 6.94
C ARG A 385 6.07 9.50 6.44
N GLU A 386 7.24 9.44 7.09
CA GLU A 386 8.32 8.53 6.69
C GLU A 386 8.01 7.06 6.95
N ASN A 387 7.34 6.72 8.03
CA ASN A 387 7.36 5.37 8.59
C ASN A 387 6.02 4.64 8.55
N MET A 388 4.92 5.27 8.14
CA MET A 388 3.59 4.69 8.24
C MET A 388 2.89 4.56 6.88
N GLU A 389 1.87 3.70 6.86
CA GLU A 389 0.88 3.54 5.81
C GLU A 389 -0.52 3.80 6.38
N ASP A 390 -1.55 3.83 5.55
CA ASP A 390 -2.92 4.16 5.94
C ASP A 390 -3.45 3.32 7.10
N PHE A 391 -3.18 2.00 7.12
CA PHE A 391 -3.64 1.15 8.21
C PHE A 391 -3.01 1.55 9.56
N SER A 392 -1.69 1.65 9.63
CA SER A 392 -0.97 2.03 10.84
C SER A 392 -1.30 3.46 11.26
N PHE A 393 -1.42 4.38 10.31
CA PHE A 393 -1.80 5.77 10.53
C PHE A 393 -3.18 5.89 11.19
N ILE A 394 -4.21 5.26 10.61
CA ILE A 394 -5.58 5.31 11.12
C ILE A 394 -5.70 4.55 12.44
N ASN A 395 -5.11 3.35 12.51
CA ASN A 395 -5.22 2.52 13.70
C ASN A 395 -4.54 3.15 14.93
N THR A 396 -3.45 3.88 14.73
CA THR A 396 -2.69 4.52 15.82
C THR A 396 -3.33 5.82 16.26
N PHE A 397 -3.70 6.70 15.33
CA PHE A 397 -3.99 8.09 15.65
C PHE A 397 -5.47 8.48 15.70
N VAL A 398 -6.37 7.71 15.10
CA VAL A 398 -7.80 7.98 15.27
C VAL A 398 -8.20 7.59 16.68
N ASP A 399 -8.49 8.57 17.54
CA ASP A 399 -8.97 8.39 18.91
C ASP A 399 -10.40 8.93 19.08
N GLN A 400 -10.94 8.85 20.31
CA GLN A 400 -12.30 9.32 20.56
C GLN A 400 -12.39 10.85 20.47
N GLU A 401 -11.33 11.57 20.86
CA GLU A 401 -11.30 13.04 20.77
C GLU A 401 -11.37 13.49 19.30
N PHE A 402 -10.65 12.81 18.41
CA PHE A 402 -10.72 13.03 16.97
C PHE A 402 -12.13 12.79 16.40
N VAL A 403 -12.74 11.65 16.76
CA VAL A 403 -14.11 11.29 16.33
C VAL A 403 -15.13 12.32 16.78
N ASP A 404 -15.05 12.76 18.05
CA ASP A 404 -15.99 13.72 18.62
C ASP A 404 -15.80 15.14 18.05
N ARG A 405 -14.55 15.59 17.89
CA ARG A 405 -14.20 16.89 17.32
C ARG A 405 -14.70 17.08 15.91
N HIS A 406 -14.60 16.05 15.09
CA HIS A 406 -15.01 16.10 13.67
C HIS A 406 -16.41 15.54 13.43
N HIS A 407 -17.18 15.27 14.50
CA HIS A 407 -18.54 14.74 14.44
C HIS A 407 -18.66 13.46 13.60
N LEU A 408 -17.65 12.59 13.67
CA LEU A 408 -17.60 11.36 12.89
C LEU A 408 -18.52 10.30 13.48
N PHE A 409 -19.05 9.44 12.62
CA PHE A 409 -19.90 8.34 13.05
C PHE A 409 -19.95 7.22 12.02
N VAL A 410 -20.37 6.06 12.44
CA VAL A 410 -20.73 4.95 11.55
C VAL A 410 -22.19 5.10 11.16
N ALA A 411 -22.46 5.18 9.85
CA ALA A 411 -23.82 5.23 9.33
C ALA A 411 -24.41 3.83 9.19
N GLY A 412 -25.67 3.68 9.61
CA GLY A 412 -26.53 2.56 9.25
C GLY A 412 -27.49 2.95 8.13
N LYS A 413 -28.00 1.97 7.39
CA LYS A 413 -28.97 2.15 6.31
C LYS A 413 -30.18 1.26 6.59
N ARG A 414 -31.38 1.83 6.60
CA ARG A 414 -32.64 1.09 6.75
C ARG A 414 -33.61 1.48 5.65
N PHE A 415 -34.37 0.51 5.18
CA PHE A 415 -35.44 0.75 4.23
C PHE A 415 -36.68 1.25 4.96
N ASN A 416 -37.28 2.36 4.46
CA ASN A 416 -38.55 2.84 4.95
C ASN A 416 -39.67 2.45 3.96
N PRO A 417 -40.52 1.47 4.32
CA PRO A 417 -41.56 0.97 3.42
C PRO A 417 -42.63 2.02 3.08
N GLN A 418 -42.89 2.96 4.01
CA GLN A 418 -43.93 3.99 3.84
C GLN A 418 -43.58 4.98 2.73
N HIS A 419 -42.31 5.31 2.58
CA HIS A 419 -41.78 6.25 1.59
C HIS A 419 -41.04 5.58 0.44
N ASN A 420 -40.95 4.25 0.44
CA ASN A 420 -40.17 3.46 -0.54
C ASN A 420 -38.74 4.00 -0.72
N THR A 421 -38.08 4.44 0.37
CA THR A 421 -36.79 5.08 0.35
C THR A 421 -35.85 4.47 1.37
N TRP A 422 -34.54 4.52 1.07
CA TRP A 422 -33.50 4.18 2.02
C TRP A 422 -33.14 5.39 2.88
N GLN A 423 -33.15 5.19 4.20
CA GLN A 423 -32.78 6.21 5.17
C GLN A 423 -31.47 5.85 5.87
N TYR A 424 -30.60 6.85 6.03
CA TYR A 424 -29.39 6.72 6.84
C TYR A 424 -29.68 7.15 8.28
N TYR A 425 -29.06 6.46 9.22
CA TYR A 425 -29.10 6.80 10.65
C TYR A 425 -27.71 6.64 11.28
N ILE A 426 -27.45 7.32 12.39
CA ILE A 426 -26.21 7.18 13.15
C ILE A 426 -26.29 5.86 13.91
N LYS A 427 -25.43 4.90 13.52
CA LYS A 427 -25.34 3.59 14.16
C LYS A 427 -24.43 3.62 15.40
N SER A 428 -23.29 4.28 15.30
CA SER A 428 -22.30 4.38 16.38
C SER A 428 -21.45 5.63 16.24
N LYS A 429 -21.04 6.20 17.40
CA LYS A 429 -20.03 7.25 17.51
C LYS A 429 -18.78 6.78 18.26
N LYS A 430 -18.68 5.48 18.55
CA LYS A 430 -17.52 4.91 19.24
C LYS A 430 -16.33 4.83 18.30
N VAL A 431 -15.17 5.23 18.77
CA VAL A 431 -13.92 5.19 17.99
C VAL A 431 -13.60 3.78 17.46
N ALA A 432 -13.84 2.73 18.23
CA ALA A 432 -13.57 1.36 17.80
C ALA A 432 -14.38 0.99 16.54
N ASP A 433 -15.66 1.34 16.52
CA ASP A 433 -16.55 1.06 15.38
C ASP A 433 -16.18 1.91 14.17
N TYR A 434 -15.82 3.19 14.39
CA TYR A 434 -15.39 4.08 13.34
C TYR A 434 -14.06 3.62 12.70
N LYS A 435 -13.04 3.31 13.51
CA LYS A 435 -11.78 2.72 13.03
C LYS A 435 -12.03 1.49 12.19
N GLN A 436 -12.81 0.55 12.71
CA GLN A 436 -13.11 -0.69 11.99
C GLN A 436 -13.79 -0.44 10.65
N MET A 437 -14.74 0.53 10.61
CA MET A 437 -15.39 0.94 9.36
C MET A 437 -14.36 1.47 8.35
N VAL A 438 -13.46 2.37 8.76
CA VAL A 438 -12.43 2.93 7.87
C VAL A 438 -11.45 1.85 7.43
N ILE A 439 -10.92 1.05 8.35
CA ILE A 439 -9.98 -0.04 8.05
C ILE A 439 -10.57 -1.04 7.05
N ASN A 440 -11.87 -1.32 7.15
CA ASN A 440 -12.55 -2.21 6.20
C ASN A 440 -12.61 -1.65 4.78
N THR A 441 -12.42 -0.35 4.59
CA THR A 441 -12.38 0.28 3.26
C THR A 441 -10.96 0.34 2.67
N LEU A 442 -9.94 0.12 3.49
CA LEU A 442 -8.56 0.12 3.03
C LEU A 442 -8.26 -1.11 2.18
N HIS A 443 -7.26 -0.98 1.32
CA HIS A 443 -6.76 -2.09 0.53
C HIS A 443 -6.11 -3.15 1.42
N HIS A 444 -6.79 -4.28 1.57
CA HIS A 444 -6.33 -5.40 2.35
C HIS A 444 -6.58 -6.71 1.57
N PRO A 445 -5.65 -7.09 0.68
CA PRO A 445 -5.77 -8.33 -0.08
C PRO A 445 -5.67 -9.54 0.84
N PRO A 446 -6.28 -10.68 0.47
CA PRO A 446 -6.20 -11.90 1.27
C PRO A 446 -4.76 -12.43 1.34
N ASP A 447 -4.32 -12.90 2.50
CA ASP A 447 -3.02 -13.58 2.64
C ASP A 447 -3.14 -15.04 2.16
N ILE A 448 -2.90 -15.23 0.86
CA ILE A 448 -2.86 -16.56 0.23
C ILE A 448 -1.39 -16.91 -0.06
N TYR A 449 -0.97 -18.09 0.35
CA TYR A 449 0.39 -18.57 0.18
C TYR A 449 0.44 -20.02 -0.29
N VAL A 450 1.55 -20.39 -0.92
CA VAL A 450 1.81 -21.75 -1.38
C VAL A 450 2.25 -22.64 -0.21
N VAL A 451 1.64 -23.80 -0.08
CA VAL A 451 2.06 -24.85 0.89
C VAL A 451 3.01 -25.80 0.17
N GLU A 452 4.30 -25.51 0.24
CA GLU A 452 5.34 -26.25 -0.49
C GLU A 452 5.30 -27.76 -0.19
N GLY A 453 5.13 -28.17 1.07
CA GLY A 453 5.05 -29.57 1.47
C GLY A 453 3.84 -30.35 0.94
N LYS A 454 2.82 -29.66 0.41
CA LYS A 454 1.63 -30.25 -0.23
C LYS A 454 1.60 -30.00 -1.75
N THR A 455 2.48 -29.16 -2.26
CA THR A 455 2.62 -28.86 -3.69
C THR A 455 3.54 -29.91 -4.32
N GLY A 456 3.05 -30.60 -5.33
CA GLY A 456 3.80 -31.68 -6.00
C GLY A 456 2.90 -32.51 -6.89
N ASN A 457 3.48 -33.41 -7.67
CA ASN A 457 2.75 -34.27 -8.63
C ASN A 457 1.85 -33.49 -9.58
N GLY A 458 2.27 -32.28 -9.98
CA GLY A 458 1.52 -31.40 -10.86
C GLY A 458 0.46 -30.53 -10.16
N VAL A 459 0.21 -30.73 -8.86
CA VAL A 459 -0.80 -29.98 -8.09
C VAL A 459 -0.16 -28.77 -7.41
N LEU A 460 -0.78 -27.59 -7.54
CA LEU A 460 -0.45 -26.41 -6.75
C LEU A 460 -1.37 -26.33 -5.54
N TYR A 461 -0.79 -26.27 -4.35
CA TYR A 461 -1.54 -26.23 -3.10
C TYR A 461 -1.43 -24.87 -2.43
N LEU A 462 -2.57 -24.17 -2.31
CA LEU A 462 -2.70 -22.83 -1.73
C LEU A 462 -3.41 -22.89 -0.39
N ASN A 463 -3.04 -22.03 0.54
CA ASN A 463 -3.71 -21.86 1.80
C ASN A 463 -4.00 -20.38 2.05
N HIS A 464 -5.25 -20.06 2.34
CA HIS A 464 -5.68 -18.76 2.82
C HIS A 464 -5.53 -18.67 4.34
N ARG A 465 -4.64 -17.76 4.81
CA ARG A 465 -4.56 -17.41 6.23
C ARG A 465 -5.81 -16.61 6.59
N PHE A 466 -6.71 -17.27 7.29
CA PHE A 466 -8.00 -16.69 7.61
C PHE A 466 -7.89 -15.67 8.76
N GLU A 467 -8.21 -14.42 8.48
CA GLU A 467 -8.20 -13.29 9.41
C GLU A 467 -9.64 -12.82 9.73
N HIS A 468 -10.57 -13.76 9.89
CA HIS A 468 -12.01 -13.52 10.07
C HIS A 468 -12.68 -12.79 8.89
N LYS A 469 -12.02 -12.71 7.74
CA LYS A 469 -12.50 -12.12 6.50
C LYS A 469 -12.55 -13.20 5.41
N PRO A 470 -13.74 -13.68 5.01
CA PRO A 470 -13.86 -14.75 4.02
C PRO A 470 -13.47 -14.24 2.62
N LEU A 471 -13.02 -15.16 1.77
CA LEU A 471 -12.87 -14.88 0.35
C LEU A 471 -14.24 -14.63 -0.29
N LYS A 472 -14.28 -13.70 -1.27
CA LYS A 472 -15.49 -13.39 -2.00
C LYS A 472 -15.81 -14.54 -2.96
N GLN A 473 -16.90 -15.26 -2.70
CA GLN A 473 -17.24 -16.51 -3.38
C GLN A 473 -17.31 -16.37 -4.90
N ASP A 474 -17.89 -15.28 -5.40
CA ASP A 474 -18.06 -15.00 -6.83
C ASP A 474 -16.74 -14.92 -7.62
N PHE A 475 -15.61 -14.69 -6.92
CA PHE A 475 -14.29 -14.57 -7.56
C PHE A 475 -13.44 -15.83 -7.44
N ILE A 476 -13.79 -16.78 -6.56
CA ILE A 476 -12.93 -17.96 -6.28
C ILE A 476 -12.74 -18.77 -7.56
N GLU A 477 -13.84 -19.12 -8.24
CA GLU A 477 -13.78 -19.99 -9.41
C GLU A 477 -12.93 -19.37 -10.53
N ASN A 478 -13.23 -18.15 -10.94
CA ASN A 478 -12.52 -17.47 -12.02
C ASN A 478 -11.04 -17.25 -11.71
N THR A 479 -10.72 -16.88 -10.46
CA THR A 479 -9.33 -16.70 -10.02
C THR A 479 -8.59 -18.04 -10.06
N MET A 480 -9.20 -19.12 -9.57
CA MET A 480 -8.59 -20.45 -9.60
C MET A 480 -8.40 -20.97 -11.03
N ILE A 481 -9.31 -20.67 -11.97
CA ILE A 481 -9.14 -21.02 -13.41
C ILE A 481 -7.90 -20.32 -13.98
N GLY A 482 -7.70 -19.04 -13.67
CA GLY A 482 -6.49 -18.32 -14.08
C GLY A 482 -5.22 -18.94 -13.51
N ILE A 483 -5.23 -19.31 -12.24
CA ILE A 483 -4.09 -19.97 -11.57
C ILE A 483 -3.83 -21.35 -12.18
N GLU A 484 -4.88 -22.16 -12.42
CA GLU A 484 -4.76 -23.48 -13.08
C GLU A 484 -4.10 -23.37 -14.46
N PHE A 485 -4.51 -22.36 -15.24
CA PHE A 485 -3.90 -22.10 -16.54
C PHE A 485 -2.42 -21.76 -16.42
N LEU A 486 -2.06 -20.83 -15.55
CA LEU A 486 -0.66 -20.40 -15.37
C LEU A 486 0.21 -21.48 -14.72
N TRP A 487 -0.35 -22.34 -13.91
CA TRP A 487 0.35 -23.48 -13.30
C TRP A 487 0.48 -24.67 -14.25
N GLY A 488 -0.54 -24.90 -15.07
CA GLY A 488 -0.63 -26.04 -15.99
C GLY A 488 -1.04 -27.36 -15.32
N GLY A 489 -1.80 -27.30 -14.23
CA GLY A 489 -2.28 -28.46 -13.49
C GLY A 489 -3.26 -28.09 -12.39
N PRO A 490 -3.83 -29.09 -11.69
CA PRO A 490 -4.85 -28.87 -10.67
C PRO A 490 -4.40 -27.91 -9.57
N VAL A 491 -5.35 -27.12 -9.07
CA VAL A 491 -5.12 -26.14 -7.99
C VAL A 491 -6.02 -26.46 -6.81
N HIS A 492 -5.44 -26.56 -5.63
CA HIS A 492 -6.14 -26.72 -4.37
C HIS A 492 -6.04 -25.43 -3.56
N LEU A 493 -7.17 -24.96 -3.00
CA LEU A 493 -7.23 -23.79 -2.13
C LEU A 493 -7.95 -24.12 -0.83
N GLU A 494 -7.25 -24.13 0.28
CA GLU A 494 -7.87 -24.21 1.61
C GLU A 494 -8.25 -22.82 2.12
N THR A 495 -9.49 -22.70 2.61
CA THR A 495 -9.98 -21.47 3.23
C THR A 495 -11.06 -21.78 4.28
N SER A 496 -11.53 -20.76 4.98
CA SER A 496 -12.68 -20.88 5.90
C SER A 496 -13.89 -20.17 5.33
N VAL A 497 -15.04 -20.82 5.46
CA VAL A 497 -16.35 -20.29 5.04
C VAL A 497 -17.31 -20.32 6.22
N PRO A 498 -18.34 -19.44 6.27
CA PRO A 498 -19.36 -19.54 7.30
C PRO A 498 -20.12 -20.86 7.16
N SER A 499 -20.45 -21.52 8.29
CA SER A 499 -21.30 -22.71 8.28
C SER A 499 -22.71 -22.33 7.81
N ALA A 500 -23.35 -23.21 7.05
CA ALA A 500 -24.65 -23.00 6.38
C ALA A 500 -25.87 -22.71 7.30
N ALA A 501 -25.68 -22.61 8.61
CA ALA A 501 -26.72 -22.20 9.57
C ALA A 501 -26.96 -20.65 9.59
N ALA A 502 -26.24 -19.87 8.81
CA ALA A 502 -26.54 -18.45 8.62
C ALA A 502 -27.64 -18.30 7.55
N HIS A 503 -28.86 -17.94 7.97
CA HIS A 503 -30.03 -17.73 7.10
C HIS A 503 -29.72 -16.82 5.89
N PRO A 504 -30.55 -16.88 4.79
CA PRO A 504 -30.46 -16.00 3.61
C PRO A 504 -30.74 -14.51 3.92
N GLY A 505 -30.41 -14.01 5.04
CA GLY A 505 -30.48 -12.63 5.50
C GLY A 505 -29.31 -12.29 6.43
N SER A 506 -28.37 -13.21 6.58
CA SER A 506 -27.16 -13.01 7.37
C SER A 506 -26.32 -11.89 6.79
N PRO A 507 -25.84 -10.93 7.61
CA PRO A 507 -25.05 -9.78 7.17
C PRO A 507 -23.72 -10.12 6.48
N TYR A 508 -23.39 -11.39 6.34
CA TYR A 508 -22.14 -11.87 5.70
C TYR A 508 -22.21 -11.99 4.18
N ILE A 509 -23.42 -11.93 3.58
CA ILE A 509 -23.55 -11.97 2.12
C ILE A 509 -22.99 -10.73 1.45
N ASN A 510 -22.77 -9.66 2.22
CA ASN A 510 -22.28 -8.38 1.71
C ASN A 510 -21.17 -7.75 2.57
N PHE A 511 -20.12 -8.51 2.89
CA PHE A 511 -18.94 -7.98 3.58
C PHE A 511 -18.26 -6.83 2.79
N TRP A 512 -18.53 -6.74 1.50
CA TRP A 512 -18.06 -5.72 0.56
C TRP A 512 -19.09 -4.63 0.24
N ASP A 513 -20.32 -4.75 0.77
CA ASP A 513 -21.33 -3.72 0.67
C ASP A 513 -21.19 -2.78 1.86
N PRO A 514 -20.86 -1.48 1.66
CA PRO A 514 -20.81 -0.50 2.73
C PRO A 514 -22.13 -0.41 3.53
N GLY A 515 -23.26 -0.87 2.96
CA GLY A 515 -24.56 -0.99 3.63
C GLY A 515 -24.75 -2.27 4.47
N ALA A 516 -23.92 -3.30 4.31
CA ALA A 516 -24.07 -4.57 5.03
C ALA A 516 -23.64 -4.48 6.50
N ALA A 517 -22.69 -3.62 6.83
CA ALA A 517 -22.31 -3.33 8.20
C ALA A 517 -23.49 -2.81 9.05
N GLY A 518 -24.53 -2.24 8.42
CA GLY A 518 -25.75 -1.77 9.06
C GLY A 518 -26.74 -2.84 9.50
N ARG A 519 -26.72 -4.01 8.88
CA ARG A 519 -27.73 -5.07 9.12
C ARG A 519 -27.36 -6.03 10.25
N ALA A 520 -26.11 -6.04 10.69
CA ALA A 520 -25.58 -6.99 11.68
C ALA A 520 -25.91 -6.68 13.15
N ALA A 521 -26.45 -5.51 13.46
CA ALA A 521 -26.55 -5.05 14.86
C ALA A 521 -27.90 -5.29 15.55
N ASP A 522 -28.91 -5.81 14.86
CA ASP A 522 -30.29 -5.90 15.41
C ASP A 522 -30.71 -7.30 15.87
N SER A 523 -29.82 -8.29 15.83
CA SER A 523 -30.10 -9.63 16.36
C SER A 523 -28.98 -10.05 17.33
N ARG A 524 -29.37 -10.56 18.48
CA ARG A 524 -28.53 -11.37 19.39
C ARG A 524 -28.09 -12.65 18.64
N GLN A 525 -27.14 -12.49 17.69
CA GLN A 525 -26.69 -13.59 16.86
C GLN A 525 -25.60 -14.36 17.59
N SER A 526 -25.74 -15.65 17.63
CA SER A 526 -24.68 -16.59 18.01
C SER A 526 -23.41 -16.30 17.19
N PRO A 527 -22.21 -16.44 17.80
CA PRO A 527 -20.97 -16.25 17.06
C PRO A 527 -20.94 -17.13 15.82
N ILE A 528 -20.53 -16.55 14.69
CA ILE A 528 -20.47 -17.27 13.43
C ILE A 528 -19.53 -18.46 13.57
N GLN A 529 -20.04 -19.61 13.29
CA GLN A 529 -19.22 -20.80 13.17
C GLN A 529 -18.58 -20.85 11.78
N TRP A 530 -17.30 -21.05 11.76
CA TRP A 530 -16.51 -21.16 10.54
C TRP A 530 -16.16 -22.62 10.28
N LYS A 531 -16.34 -23.04 9.02
CA LYS A 531 -15.93 -24.36 8.56
C LYS A 531 -14.72 -24.24 7.65
N ARG A 532 -13.74 -25.11 7.83
CA ARG A 532 -12.62 -25.24 6.94
C ARG A 532 -13.04 -26.03 5.70
N VAL A 533 -12.73 -25.50 4.53
CA VAL A 533 -13.07 -26.12 3.25
C VAL A 533 -11.86 -26.10 2.32
N ARG A 534 -11.84 -27.05 1.40
CA ARG A 534 -10.91 -27.09 0.28
C ARG A 534 -11.68 -26.94 -1.02
N TYR A 535 -11.29 -25.97 -1.82
CA TYR A 535 -11.68 -25.86 -3.21
C TYR A 535 -10.64 -26.61 -4.04
N VAL A 536 -11.08 -27.46 -4.95
CA VAL A 536 -10.26 -28.24 -5.88
C VAL A 536 -10.71 -27.85 -7.28
N LEU A 537 -9.84 -27.18 -8.03
CA LEU A 537 -10.04 -26.93 -9.44
C LEU A 537 -9.22 -27.93 -10.25
N LYS A 538 -9.89 -28.64 -11.13
CA LYS A 538 -9.28 -29.57 -12.09
C LYS A 538 -10.10 -29.57 -13.38
N ASP A 539 -9.43 -29.47 -14.52
CA ASP A 539 -10.06 -29.43 -15.84
C ASP A 539 -11.19 -28.38 -15.93
N ARG A 540 -10.94 -27.17 -15.35
CA ARG A 540 -11.88 -26.04 -15.26
C ARG A 540 -13.17 -26.35 -14.49
N LYS A 541 -13.19 -27.38 -13.64
CA LYS A 541 -14.32 -27.74 -12.80
C LYS A 541 -13.94 -27.55 -11.34
N LEU A 542 -14.72 -26.71 -10.65
CA LEU A 542 -14.55 -26.43 -9.23
C LEU A 542 -15.34 -27.41 -8.37
N HIS A 543 -14.67 -28.07 -7.46
CA HIS A 543 -15.26 -28.93 -6.44
C HIS A 543 -14.94 -28.38 -5.05
N LYS A 544 -15.92 -28.39 -4.17
CA LYS A 544 -15.77 -27.98 -2.77
C LYS A 544 -15.85 -29.19 -1.87
N GLN A 545 -14.89 -29.33 -0.96
CA GLN A 545 -14.79 -30.40 0.03
C GLN A 545 -14.76 -29.80 1.44
N GLU A 546 -15.46 -30.35 2.40
CA GLU A 546 -15.31 -30.01 3.83
C GLU A 546 -14.09 -30.76 4.39
N LEU A 547 -13.29 -30.06 5.24
CA LEU A 547 -12.08 -30.61 5.85
C LEU A 547 -12.30 -30.93 7.31
#